data_77923fe6d1fa035d3614d25940b5b1d3
#
_entry.id   77923fe6d1fa035d3614d25940b5b1d3
#
_cell.length_a   1.000
_cell.length_b   1.000
_cell.length_c   1.000
_cell.angle_alpha   90.00
_cell.angle_beta   90.00
_cell.angle_gamma   90.00
#
_symmetry.space_group_name_H-M   'P 1'
#
loop_
_entity.id
_entity.type
_entity.pdbx_description
1 polymer ?
#
loop_
_entity_poly.entity_id
_entity_poly.type
_entity_poly.pdbx_seq_one_letter_code
_entity_poly.pdbx_strand_id
1 'polypeptide(L)'
;MGMISEKDRYLLLSDLCARLPYGLKCEVLCVKETLNADFIKHIINDKTFQIKPYLRPMSSLTYDEVCHLCYLQKLVGEVTRYNVEDFDTEGEVSVVLTYIGADGTPHEVFHYLIAPCKKTSLEVWDWLNENFLDFRGLIARGLALEAPKKMYKEKK
;
A
#
# COMPACT_ATOMS: atom_id res chain seq x y z
N MET A 1 -20.98 15.03 -10.59
CA MET A 1 -19.90 14.71 -9.66
C MET A 1 -18.94 15.89 -9.56
N GLY A 2 -18.61 16.29 -8.37
CA GLY A 2 -17.67 17.38 -8.15
C GLY A 2 -16.24 17.05 -8.56
N MET A 3 -15.47 18.07 -8.89
CA MET A 3 -14.03 17.91 -9.09
C MET A 3 -13.36 17.56 -7.74
N ILE A 4 -12.36 16.71 -7.79
CA ILE A 4 -11.55 16.40 -6.61
C ILE A 4 -10.72 17.62 -6.22
N SER A 5 -10.37 17.74 -4.94
CA SER A 5 -9.54 18.84 -4.46
C SER A 5 -8.14 18.78 -5.10
N GLU A 6 -7.45 19.91 -5.17
CA GLU A 6 -6.06 19.95 -5.65
C GLU A 6 -5.14 19.06 -4.84
N LYS A 7 -5.36 18.99 -3.53
CA LYS A 7 -4.62 18.10 -2.63
C LYS A 7 -4.83 16.62 -2.97
N ASP A 8 -6.08 16.22 -3.17
CA ASP A 8 -6.41 14.83 -3.52
C ASP A 8 -5.91 14.49 -4.92
N ARG A 9 -5.99 15.43 -5.85
CA ARG A 9 -5.45 15.25 -7.20
C ARG A 9 -3.94 15.03 -7.17
N TYR A 10 -3.22 15.81 -6.37
CA TYR A 10 -1.78 15.65 -6.20
C TYR A 10 -1.45 14.27 -5.57
N LEU A 11 -2.21 13.88 -4.56
CA LEU A 11 -2.04 12.59 -3.89
C LEU A 11 -2.26 11.43 -4.89
N LEU A 12 -3.33 11.50 -5.66
CA LEU A 12 -3.64 10.49 -6.69
C LEU A 12 -2.53 10.43 -7.74
N LEU A 13 -2.09 11.57 -8.24
CA LEU A 13 -1.03 11.64 -9.25
C LEU A 13 0.28 11.04 -8.72
N SER A 14 0.64 11.36 -7.49
CA SER A 14 1.83 10.80 -6.85
C SER A 14 1.76 9.27 -6.73
N ASP A 15 0.60 8.75 -6.38
CA ASP A 15 0.37 7.29 -6.29
C ASP A 15 0.50 6.62 -7.65
N LEU A 16 -0.15 7.18 -8.66
CA LEU A 16 -0.11 6.63 -10.02
C LEU A 16 1.31 6.61 -10.58
N CYS A 17 2.06 7.70 -10.40
CA CYS A 17 3.46 7.78 -10.86
C CYS A 17 4.33 6.71 -10.18
N ALA A 18 4.12 6.50 -8.88
CA ALA A 18 4.89 5.52 -8.13
C ALA A 18 4.60 4.07 -8.55
N ARG A 19 3.41 3.81 -9.09
CA ARG A 19 2.98 2.45 -9.47
C ARG A 19 3.06 2.19 -10.97
N LEU A 20 3.39 3.21 -11.77
CA LEU A 20 3.44 3.09 -13.22
C LEU A 20 4.28 1.90 -13.72
N PRO A 21 5.45 1.58 -13.14
CA PRO A 21 6.27 0.46 -13.63
C PRO A 21 5.68 -0.94 -13.36
N TYR A 22 4.66 -1.04 -12.51
CA TYR A 22 4.25 -2.33 -11.96
C TYR A 22 2.98 -2.92 -12.59
N GLY A 23 2.43 -2.29 -13.62
CA GLY A 23 1.24 -2.81 -14.29
C GLY A 23 -0.06 -2.61 -13.53
N LEU A 24 -0.18 -1.47 -12.83
CA LEU A 24 -1.37 -1.10 -12.09
C LEU A 24 -2.61 -1.12 -12.98
N LYS A 25 -3.70 -1.72 -12.51
CA LYS A 25 -5.00 -1.68 -13.18
C LYS A 25 -5.79 -0.47 -12.67
N CYS A 26 -6.49 0.17 -13.59
CA CYS A 26 -7.28 1.38 -13.31
C CYS A 26 -8.64 1.28 -14.01
N GLU A 27 -9.63 1.97 -13.45
CA GLU A 27 -10.88 2.26 -14.16
C GLU A 27 -10.76 3.64 -14.80
N VAL A 28 -10.88 3.67 -16.12
CA VAL A 28 -10.86 4.88 -16.93
C VAL A 28 -12.12 4.89 -17.78
N LEU A 29 -12.97 5.91 -17.60
CA LEU A 29 -14.27 6.00 -18.32
C LEU A 29 -15.08 4.70 -18.24
N CYS A 30 -15.18 4.13 -17.04
CA CYS A 30 -15.89 2.90 -16.73
C CYS A 30 -15.31 1.64 -17.40
N VAL A 31 -14.09 1.70 -17.94
CA VAL A 31 -13.39 0.56 -18.54
C VAL A 31 -12.13 0.25 -17.74
N LYS A 32 -11.87 -1.02 -17.53
CA LYS A 32 -10.64 -1.49 -16.86
C LYS A 32 -9.47 -1.44 -17.84
N GLU A 33 -8.46 -0.69 -17.49
CA GLU A 33 -7.25 -0.50 -18.29
C GLU A 33 -6.00 -0.70 -17.45
N THR A 34 -4.86 -0.95 -18.11
CA THR A 34 -3.56 -0.90 -17.44
C THR A 34 -3.01 0.52 -17.52
N LEU A 35 -2.54 1.04 -16.40
CA LEU A 35 -1.97 2.37 -16.33
C LEU A 35 -0.79 2.52 -17.29
N ASN A 36 -0.75 3.65 -18.01
CA ASN A 36 0.34 4.02 -18.89
C ASN A 36 0.64 5.53 -18.76
N ALA A 37 1.74 5.96 -19.37
CA ALA A 37 2.18 7.35 -19.30
C ALA A 37 1.17 8.34 -19.92
N ASP A 38 0.42 7.93 -20.93
CA ASP A 38 -0.57 8.78 -21.57
C ASP A 38 -1.71 9.14 -20.61
N PHE A 39 -2.16 8.20 -19.79
CA PHE A 39 -3.17 8.48 -18.76
C PHE A 39 -2.67 9.51 -17.76
N ILE A 40 -1.40 9.44 -17.37
CA ILE A 40 -0.79 10.43 -16.48
C ILE A 40 -0.76 11.80 -17.12
N LYS A 41 -0.41 11.89 -18.39
CA LYS A 41 -0.47 13.16 -19.14
C LYS A 41 -1.89 13.73 -19.19
N HIS A 42 -2.89 12.89 -19.40
CA HIS A 42 -4.29 13.32 -19.40
C HIS A 42 -4.70 13.92 -18.05
N ILE A 43 -4.31 13.30 -16.94
CA ILE A 43 -4.61 13.82 -15.61
C ILE A 43 -3.96 15.18 -15.39
N ILE A 44 -2.72 15.37 -15.85
CA ILE A 44 -1.99 16.63 -15.69
C ILE A 44 -2.66 17.74 -16.49
N ASN A 45 -3.08 17.46 -17.72
CA ASN A 45 -3.57 18.45 -18.67
C ASN A 45 -5.08 18.71 -18.57
N ASP A 46 -5.85 17.79 -18.03
CA ASP A 46 -7.31 17.89 -17.94
C ASP A 46 -7.79 17.56 -16.52
N LYS A 47 -8.21 18.60 -15.81
CA LYS A 47 -8.70 18.45 -14.42
C LYS A 47 -10.02 17.68 -14.31
N THR A 48 -10.72 17.49 -15.42
CA THR A 48 -11.98 16.74 -15.45
C THR A 48 -11.77 15.25 -15.74
N PHE A 49 -10.56 14.85 -16.16
CA PHE A 49 -10.23 13.48 -16.47
C PHE A 49 -10.27 12.62 -15.19
N GLN A 50 -11.09 11.59 -15.20
CA GLN A 50 -11.27 10.71 -14.04
C GLN A 50 -10.61 9.37 -14.27
N ILE A 51 -9.78 8.98 -13.34
CA ILE A 51 -9.14 7.67 -13.28
C ILE A 51 -9.13 7.21 -11.82
N LYS A 52 -9.46 5.96 -11.60
CA LYS A 52 -9.42 5.34 -10.27
C LYS A 52 -8.58 4.08 -10.32
N PRO A 53 -7.45 4.03 -9.62
CA PRO A 53 -6.66 2.80 -9.54
C PRO A 53 -7.41 1.75 -8.73
N TYR A 54 -7.19 0.49 -9.07
CA TYR A 54 -7.61 -0.65 -8.25
C TYR A 54 -6.49 -0.96 -7.27
N LEU A 55 -6.74 -0.81 -5.98
CA LEU A 55 -5.77 -1.03 -4.93
C LEU A 55 -6.25 -2.09 -3.94
N ARG A 56 -5.31 -2.77 -3.34
CA ARG A 56 -5.59 -3.70 -2.24
C ARG A 56 -5.67 -2.91 -0.93
N PRO A 57 -6.73 -3.06 -0.14
CA PRO A 57 -6.76 -2.43 1.18
C PRO A 57 -5.62 -2.98 2.06
N MET A 58 -5.08 -2.14 2.94
CA MET A 58 -3.99 -2.57 3.84
C MET A 58 -4.41 -3.75 4.71
N SER A 59 -5.71 -3.86 5.05
CA SER A 59 -6.26 -5.00 5.79
C SER A 59 -6.14 -6.33 5.04
N SER A 60 -5.85 -6.31 3.73
CA SER A 60 -5.63 -7.52 2.94
C SER A 60 -4.22 -8.12 3.09
N LEU A 61 -3.32 -7.46 3.85
CA LEU A 61 -2.01 -8.00 4.13
C LEU A 61 -2.10 -9.39 4.76
N THR A 62 -1.40 -10.34 4.18
CA THR A 62 -1.34 -11.71 4.71
C THR A 62 -0.21 -11.85 5.72
N TYR A 63 -0.24 -12.94 6.50
CA TYR A 63 0.83 -13.27 7.42
C TYR A 63 2.20 -13.33 6.71
N ASP A 64 2.27 -13.99 5.55
CA ASP A 64 3.52 -14.11 4.81
C ASP A 64 4.03 -12.75 4.32
N GLU A 65 3.14 -11.87 3.91
CA GLU A 65 3.49 -10.51 3.50
C GLU A 65 4.01 -9.70 4.68
N VAL A 66 3.40 -9.83 5.85
CA VAL A 66 3.89 -9.18 7.08
C VAL A 66 5.27 -9.69 7.46
N CYS A 67 5.50 -11.01 7.35
CA CYS A 67 6.84 -11.59 7.56
C CYS A 67 7.85 -11.01 6.58
N HIS A 68 7.47 -10.83 5.32
CA HIS A 68 8.34 -10.21 4.32
C HIS A 68 8.69 -8.75 4.66
N LEU A 69 7.72 -7.98 5.15
CA LEU A 69 7.97 -6.61 5.61
C LEU A 69 8.95 -6.58 6.79
N CYS A 70 8.86 -7.54 7.70
CA CYS A 70 9.84 -7.69 8.78
C CYS A 70 11.23 -7.98 8.24
N TYR A 71 11.33 -8.86 7.25
CA TYR A 71 12.58 -9.18 6.58
C TYR A 71 13.21 -7.95 5.92
N LEU A 72 12.42 -7.15 5.22
CA LEU A 72 12.90 -5.92 4.58
C LEU A 72 13.47 -4.92 5.59
N GLN A 73 12.95 -4.93 6.81
CA GLN A 73 13.42 -4.06 7.89
C GLN A 73 14.48 -4.72 8.78
N LYS A 74 14.94 -5.90 8.41
CA LYS A 74 15.99 -6.65 9.13
C LYS A 74 15.63 -6.94 10.58
N LEU A 75 14.36 -7.16 10.85
CA LEU A 75 13.87 -7.56 12.17
C LEU A 75 14.09 -9.07 12.36
N VAL A 76 14.46 -9.44 13.58
CA VAL A 76 14.78 -10.83 13.94
C VAL A 76 13.67 -11.38 14.85
N GLY A 77 13.25 -12.62 14.60
CA GLY A 77 12.26 -13.31 15.39
C GLY A 77 11.11 -13.86 14.54
N GLU A 78 10.21 -14.57 15.20
CA GLU A 78 9.00 -15.11 14.58
C GLU A 78 7.82 -14.18 14.82
N VAL A 79 7.06 -13.89 13.77
CA VAL A 79 5.83 -13.07 13.88
C VAL A 79 4.77 -13.93 14.57
N THR A 80 4.42 -13.59 15.80
CA THR A 80 3.39 -14.29 16.57
C THR A 80 2.05 -13.56 16.53
N ARG A 81 2.06 -12.25 16.35
CA ARG A 81 0.86 -11.43 16.19
C ARG A 81 1.18 -10.24 15.29
N TYR A 82 0.18 -9.78 14.55
CA TYR A 82 0.28 -8.52 13.83
C TYR A 82 -1.08 -7.82 13.80
N ASN A 83 -1.05 -6.51 13.63
CA ASN A 83 -2.25 -5.69 13.53
C ASN A 83 -2.07 -4.65 12.43
N VAL A 84 -3.14 -4.41 11.68
CA VAL A 84 -3.21 -3.35 10.67
C VAL A 84 -4.31 -2.39 11.08
N GLU A 85 -3.95 -1.16 11.39
CA GLU A 85 -4.92 -0.10 11.70
C GLU A 85 -5.25 0.69 10.44
N ASP A 86 -6.33 1.47 10.54
CA ASP A 86 -6.96 2.11 9.41
C ASP A 86 -6.03 3.12 8.71
N PHE A 87 -6.01 3.07 7.38
CA PHE A 87 -5.19 3.92 6.51
C PHE A 87 -6.00 5.03 5.83
N ASP A 88 -7.16 5.42 6.37
CA ASP A 88 -7.96 6.51 5.82
C ASP A 88 -7.28 7.87 5.97
N THR A 89 -6.52 8.07 7.04
CA THR A 89 -5.73 9.27 7.31
C THR A 89 -4.28 8.93 7.64
N GLU A 90 -4.06 8.21 8.72
CA GLU A 90 -2.75 7.75 9.19
C GLU A 90 -2.89 6.31 9.64
N GLY A 91 -2.24 5.39 8.96
CA GLY A 91 -2.35 3.98 9.26
C GLY A 91 -1.12 3.43 9.96
N GLU A 92 -1.31 2.30 10.63
CA GLU A 92 -0.25 1.58 11.32
C GLU A 92 -0.26 0.10 10.95
N VAL A 93 0.93 -0.46 10.78
CA VAL A 93 1.14 -1.91 10.78
C VAL A 93 2.12 -2.21 11.89
N SER A 94 1.71 -3.04 12.83
CA SER A 94 2.53 -3.44 13.97
C SER A 94 2.63 -4.94 14.08
N VAL A 95 3.70 -5.42 14.68
CA VAL A 95 3.96 -6.84 14.88
C VAL A 95 4.49 -7.08 16.28
N VAL A 96 4.26 -8.29 16.78
CA VAL A 96 4.96 -8.83 17.94
C VAL A 96 5.85 -9.97 17.45
N LEU A 97 7.14 -9.83 17.68
CA LEU A 97 8.14 -10.84 17.33
C LEU A 97 8.57 -11.59 18.59
N THR A 98 8.65 -12.90 18.49
CA THR A 98 9.17 -13.75 19.56
C THR A 98 10.51 -14.33 19.13
N TYR A 99 11.49 -14.24 20.00
CA TYR A 99 12.81 -14.84 19.79
C TYR A 99 13.27 -15.54 21.07
N ILE A 100 14.18 -16.49 20.91
CA ILE A 100 14.80 -17.18 22.05
C ILE A 100 16.06 -16.42 22.44
N GLY A 101 16.09 -15.96 23.69
CA GLY A 101 17.27 -15.25 24.24
C GLY A 101 18.43 -16.19 24.53
N ALA A 102 19.58 -15.59 24.90
CA ALA A 102 20.78 -16.36 25.24
C ALA A 102 20.59 -17.31 26.45
N ASP A 103 19.63 -17.01 27.30
CA ASP A 103 19.24 -17.82 28.45
C ASP A 103 18.28 -18.97 28.11
N GLY A 104 17.89 -19.12 26.82
CA GLY A 104 16.96 -20.13 26.37
C GLY A 104 15.48 -19.80 26.60
N THR A 105 15.17 -18.61 27.12
CA THR A 105 13.79 -18.17 27.36
C THR A 105 13.22 -17.39 26.17
N PRO A 106 11.90 -17.50 25.89
CA PRO A 106 11.28 -16.68 24.86
C PRO A 106 11.10 -15.25 25.32
N HIS A 107 11.40 -14.32 24.41
CA HIS A 107 11.18 -12.88 24.60
C HIS A 107 10.28 -12.33 23.51
N GLU A 108 9.37 -11.45 23.88
CA GLU A 108 8.48 -10.76 22.94
C GLU A 108 8.93 -9.30 22.75
N VAL A 109 8.98 -8.85 21.50
CA VAL A 109 9.29 -7.45 21.16
C VAL A 109 8.22 -6.93 20.22
N PHE A 110 7.68 -5.77 20.57
CA PHE A 110 6.72 -5.04 19.74
C PHE A 110 7.46 -4.12 18.79
N HIS A 111 7.07 -4.14 17.51
CA HIS A 111 7.59 -3.23 16.49
C HIS A 111 6.47 -2.61 15.67
N TYR A 112 6.62 -1.33 15.33
CA TYR A 112 5.87 -0.73 14.24
C TYR A 112 6.61 -1.01 12.93
N LEU A 113 5.92 -1.63 11.96
CA LEU A 113 6.45 -1.76 10.59
C LEU A 113 6.20 -0.49 9.79
N ILE A 114 5.02 0.08 9.95
CA ILE A 114 4.61 1.34 9.34
C ILE A 114 3.86 2.14 10.40
N ALA A 115 4.25 3.38 10.62
CA ALA A 115 3.56 4.28 11.53
C ALA A 115 3.88 5.74 11.17
N PRO A 116 2.99 6.70 11.49
CA PRO A 116 3.22 8.11 11.17
C PRO A 116 4.49 8.68 11.79
N CYS A 117 4.86 8.20 12.96
CA CYS A 117 6.04 8.66 13.71
C CYS A 117 7.34 7.93 13.30
N LYS A 118 7.25 6.94 12.43
CA LYS A 118 8.39 6.10 12.05
C LYS A 118 8.88 6.43 10.65
N LYS A 119 10.19 6.62 10.50
CA LYS A 119 10.80 6.72 9.17
C LYS A 119 10.86 5.33 8.54
N THR A 120 10.05 5.13 7.52
CA THR A 120 9.96 3.86 6.78
C THR A 120 10.99 3.85 5.65
N SER A 121 11.65 2.71 5.43
CA SER A 121 12.65 2.57 4.39
C SER A 121 12.05 2.60 2.99
N LEU A 122 12.85 3.01 2.01
CA LEU A 122 12.44 3.05 0.60
C LEU A 122 12.04 1.66 0.10
N GLU A 123 12.73 0.61 0.52
CA GLU A 123 12.44 -0.78 0.14
C GLU A 123 11.03 -1.21 0.54
N VAL A 124 10.57 -0.78 1.72
CA VAL A 124 9.19 -1.04 2.16
C VAL A 124 8.19 -0.30 1.29
N TRP A 125 8.44 0.99 1.00
CA TRP A 125 7.56 1.78 0.13
C TRP A 125 7.49 1.19 -1.28
N ASP A 126 8.63 0.79 -1.85
CA ASP A 126 8.68 0.16 -3.18
C ASP A 126 7.87 -1.15 -3.19
N TRP A 127 8.02 -1.96 -2.16
CA TRP A 127 7.29 -3.22 -2.05
C TRP A 127 5.77 -2.98 -1.96
N LEU A 128 5.34 -1.99 -1.17
CA LEU A 128 3.92 -1.63 -1.04
C LEU A 128 3.34 -1.16 -2.39
N ASN A 129 4.09 -0.35 -3.13
CA ASN A 129 3.69 0.11 -4.46
C ASN A 129 3.60 -1.06 -5.46
N GLU A 130 4.60 -1.93 -5.46
CA GLU A 130 4.66 -3.10 -6.35
C GLU A 130 3.53 -4.10 -6.09
N ASN A 131 3.07 -4.20 -4.85
CA ASN A 131 2.00 -5.10 -4.45
C ASN A 131 0.63 -4.40 -4.37
N PHE A 132 0.54 -3.17 -4.86
CA PHE A 132 -0.70 -2.40 -5.02
C PHE A 132 -1.48 -2.14 -3.72
N LEU A 133 -0.78 -2.08 -2.60
CA LEU A 133 -1.40 -1.83 -1.29
C LEU A 133 -1.68 -0.34 -1.10
N ASP A 134 -2.85 -0.03 -0.57
CA ASP A 134 -3.34 1.35 -0.39
C ASP A 134 -2.82 1.98 0.90
N PHE A 135 -1.53 2.20 0.99
CA PHE A 135 -0.94 2.82 2.17
C PHE A 135 -1.12 4.35 2.22
N ARG A 136 -1.67 4.96 1.17
CA ARG A 136 -2.00 6.39 1.14
C ARG A 136 -3.45 6.68 1.49
N GLY A 137 -4.28 5.64 1.68
CA GLY A 137 -5.68 5.82 2.04
C GLY A 137 -6.57 6.32 0.91
N LEU A 138 -6.25 6.02 -0.35
CA LEU A 138 -7.01 6.48 -1.51
C LEU A 138 -8.40 5.87 -1.59
N ILE A 139 -8.57 4.61 -1.17
CA ILE A 139 -9.88 3.94 -1.18
C ILE A 139 -10.86 4.69 -0.27
N ALA A 140 -10.44 5.00 0.96
CA ALA A 140 -11.28 5.72 1.92
C ALA A 140 -11.63 7.13 1.44
N ARG A 141 -10.77 7.75 0.63
CA ARG A 141 -11.02 9.08 0.05
C ARG A 141 -11.89 9.04 -1.21
N GLY A 142 -12.28 7.86 -1.67
CA GLY A 142 -13.02 7.72 -2.93
C GLY A 142 -12.19 7.93 -4.20
N LEU A 143 -10.87 7.97 -4.07
CA LEU A 143 -9.93 8.19 -5.18
C LEU A 143 -9.46 6.89 -5.83
N ALA A 144 -9.68 5.76 -5.19
CA ALA A 144 -9.33 4.44 -5.67
C ALA A 144 -10.48 3.47 -5.44
N LEU A 145 -10.45 2.37 -6.16
CA LEU A 145 -11.39 1.25 -6.02
C LEU A 145 -10.67 0.09 -5.33
N GLU A 146 -11.40 -0.65 -4.52
CA GLU A 146 -10.87 -1.88 -3.95
C GLU A 146 -10.70 -2.93 -5.05
N ALA A 147 -9.49 -3.46 -5.19
CA ALA A 147 -9.20 -4.47 -6.19
C ALA A 147 -9.98 -5.75 -5.91
N PRO A 148 -10.69 -6.31 -6.92
CA PRO A 148 -11.31 -7.61 -6.77
C PRO A 148 -10.29 -8.68 -6.38
N LYS A 149 -10.72 -9.66 -5.61
CA LYS A 149 -9.87 -10.80 -5.27
C LYS A 149 -9.30 -11.42 -6.55
N LYS A 150 -8.02 -11.76 -6.54
CA LYS A 150 -7.29 -12.36 -7.66
C LYS A 150 -7.03 -11.41 -8.85
N MET A 151 -7.34 -10.13 -8.76
CA MET A 151 -6.98 -9.18 -9.83
C MET A 151 -5.46 -9.13 -10.02
N TYR A 152 -4.73 -9.04 -8.92
CA TYR A 152 -3.28 -9.08 -8.90
C TYR A 152 -2.87 -10.46 -8.38
N LYS A 153 -2.63 -11.39 -9.30
CA LYS A 153 -2.18 -12.73 -8.93
C LYS A 153 -0.79 -12.62 -8.32
N GLU A 154 -0.56 -13.43 -7.28
CA GLU A 154 0.77 -13.55 -6.71
C GLU A 154 1.79 -13.89 -7.80
N LYS A 155 2.85 -13.12 -7.84
CA LYS A 155 4.00 -13.46 -8.67
C LYS A 155 4.69 -14.67 -8.05
N LYS A 156 4.59 -15.78 -8.72
CA LYS A 156 5.35 -16.94 -8.32
C LYS A 156 6.82 -16.77 -8.69
#